data_2113506ab0cbc013741b21a51c44c230
#
_entry.id   2113506ab0cbc013741b21a51c44c230
#
_cell.length_a   1.000
_cell.length_b   1.000
_cell.length_c   1.000
_cell.angle_alpha   90.00
_cell.angle_beta   90.00
_cell.angle_gamma   90.00
#
_symmetry.space_group_name_H-M   'P 1'
#
loop_
_entity.id
_entity.type
_entity.pdbx_description
1 polymer ?
#
loop_
_entity_poly.entity_id
_entity_poly.type
_entity_poly.pdbx_seq_one_letter_code
_entity_poly.pdbx_strand_id
1 'polypeptide(L)'
;MTIELIIVDDQALARAGLRMILEGQPDLRIVGEGSDGAEAVSLVRRLRPTVAILDVRMPRVDGLEATRRIVAAAPATRILILTTFDLDAYAFEALRAGASGFLLKDAPAEDIVHAVRTVARGDATLAPAVTRRLVKHYATRPQPEAFPALATLTARELEVLQLLASGGSNADIGDRLALSEATVKTHVGHVLDKLGVRDRVQAVIYAYESGLVEPGGSPQV
;
A
#
# COMPACT_ATOMS: atom_id res chain seq x y z
N MET A 1 -16.39 9.01 10.29
CA MET A 1 -15.02 8.94 10.88
C MET A 1 -14.14 9.81 10.02
N THR A 2 -13.42 10.76 10.60
CA THR A 2 -12.55 11.69 9.87
C THR A 2 -11.16 11.04 9.71
N ILE A 3 -10.63 11.04 8.48
CA ILE A 3 -9.29 10.55 8.16
C ILE A 3 -8.32 11.71 8.33
N GLU A 4 -7.42 11.62 9.30
CA GLU A 4 -6.34 12.57 9.50
C GLU A 4 -5.15 12.22 8.62
N LEU A 5 -4.63 13.20 7.88
CA LEU A 5 -3.52 12.97 6.97
C LEU A 5 -2.48 14.09 7.01
N ILE A 6 -1.26 13.75 6.62
CA ILE A 6 -0.19 14.71 6.33
C ILE A 6 0.20 14.64 4.85
N ILE A 7 0.69 15.78 4.33
CA ILE A 7 1.22 15.88 2.96
C ILE A 7 2.68 16.31 3.05
N VAL A 8 3.57 15.54 2.43
CA VAL A 8 5.00 15.85 2.40
C VAL A 8 5.54 15.76 0.98
N ASP A 9 6.01 16.88 0.47
CA ASP A 9 6.50 17.07 -0.89
C ASP A 9 7.42 18.27 -0.90
N ASP A 10 8.54 18.23 -1.60
CA ASP A 10 9.48 19.38 -1.65
C ASP A 10 8.94 20.54 -2.52
N GLN A 11 8.00 20.25 -3.42
CA GLN A 11 7.40 21.23 -4.32
C GLN A 11 6.19 21.91 -3.68
N ALA A 12 6.29 23.18 -3.34
CA ALA A 12 5.21 23.94 -2.71
C ALA A 12 3.92 23.97 -3.55
N LEU A 13 4.04 24.00 -4.89
CA LEU A 13 2.88 23.99 -5.78
C LEU A 13 2.13 22.65 -5.76
N ALA A 14 2.87 21.54 -5.73
CA ALA A 14 2.28 20.20 -5.62
C ALA A 14 1.53 20.04 -4.29
N ARG A 15 2.14 20.49 -3.16
CA ARG A 15 1.45 20.49 -1.86
C ARG A 15 0.18 21.31 -1.87
N ALA A 16 0.22 22.52 -2.45
CA ALA A 16 -0.97 23.39 -2.55
C ALA A 16 -2.08 22.74 -3.39
N GLY A 17 -1.73 22.08 -4.49
CA GLY A 17 -2.69 21.35 -5.33
C GLY A 17 -3.34 20.19 -4.58
N LEU A 18 -2.55 19.37 -3.90
CA LEU A 18 -3.05 18.26 -3.07
C LEU A 18 -3.94 18.75 -1.94
N ARG A 19 -3.56 19.86 -1.28
CA ARG A 19 -4.38 20.49 -0.26
C ARG A 19 -5.76 20.87 -0.81
N MET A 20 -5.80 21.55 -1.93
CA MET A 20 -7.06 21.98 -2.56
C MET A 20 -7.99 20.78 -2.86
N ILE A 21 -7.43 19.68 -3.37
CA ILE A 21 -8.17 18.44 -3.68
C ILE A 21 -8.73 17.81 -2.40
N LEU A 22 -7.92 17.72 -1.35
CA LEU A 22 -8.25 16.95 -0.15
C LEU A 22 -9.08 17.74 0.87
N GLU A 23 -8.85 19.05 1.03
CA GLU A 23 -9.67 19.93 1.90
C GLU A 23 -11.12 20.08 1.40
N GLY A 24 -11.36 19.85 0.10
CA GLY A 24 -12.71 19.81 -0.46
C GLY A 24 -13.54 18.60 0.00
N GLN A 25 -12.96 17.64 0.73
CA GLN A 25 -13.62 16.41 1.16
C GLN A 25 -13.99 16.48 2.66
N PRO A 26 -15.28 16.32 3.04
CA PRO A 26 -15.73 16.53 4.42
C PRO A 26 -15.22 15.47 5.41
N ASP A 27 -14.76 14.33 4.92
CA ASP A 27 -14.22 13.21 5.71
C ASP A 27 -12.69 13.20 5.80
N LEU A 28 -11.99 14.13 5.12
CA LEU A 28 -10.53 14.23 5.13
C LEU A 28 -10.08 15.48 5.89
N ARG A 29 -9.03 15.37 6.70
CA ARG A 29 -8.45 16.49 7.44
C ARG A 29 -6.93 16.48 7.35
N ILE A 30 -6.35 17.51 6.74
CA ILE A 30 -4.90 17.71 6.71
C ILE A 30 -4.48 18.25 8.09
N VAL A 31 -3.65 17.52 8.80
CA VAL A 31 -3.16 17.87 10.14
C VAL A 31 -1.71 18.33 10.16
N GLY A 32 -1.00 18.22 9.03
CA GLY A 32 0.36 18.72 8.90
C GLY A 32 0.90 18.64 7.48
N GLU A 33 1.92 19.45 7.22
CA GLU A 33 2.65 19.48 5.97
C GLU A 33 4.15 19.54 6.21
N GLY A 34 4.91 19.00 5.27
CA GLY A 34 6.35 18.99 5.29
C GLY A 34 6.96 19.09 3.89
N SER A 35 8.26 19.35 3.82
CA SER A 35 9.03 19.53 2.58
C SER A 35 10.11 18.48 2.38
N ASP A 36 10.30 17.55 3.33
CA ASP A 36 11.24 16.44 3.23
C ASP A 36 10.87 15.26 4.13
N GLY A 37 11.58 14.14 3.95
CA GLY A 37 11.35 12.92 4.69
C GLY A 37 11.67 13.01 6.19
N ALA A 38 12.56 13.87 6.63
CA ALA A 38 12.84 14.06 8.06
C ALA A 38 11.68 14.77 8.76
N GLU A 39 11.09 15.76 8.09
CA GLU A 39 9.86 16.41 8.54
C GLU A 39 8.68 15.42 8.56
N ALA A 40 8.56 14.54 7.53
CA ALA A 40 7.56 13.49 7.50
C ALA A 40 7.61 12.61 8.75
N VAL A 41 8.80 12.08 9.10
CA VAL A 41 8.99 11.24 10.29
C VAL A 41 8.64 11.99 11.57
N SER A 42 9.04 13.25 11.69
CA SER A 42 8.73 14.10 12.85
C SER A 42 7.23 14.35 12.99
N LEU A 43 6.56 14.69 11.89
CA LEU A 43 5.11 14.92 11.85
C LEU A 43 4.34 13.66 12.24
N VAL A 44 4.70 12.50 11.69
CA VAL A 44 4.03 11.23 12.01
C VAL A 44 4.18 10.88 13.49
N ARG A 45 5.38 11.01 14.07
CA ARG A 45 5.59 10.75 15.50
C ARG A 45 4.75 11.63 16.41
N ARG A 46 4.62 12.91 16.05
CA ARG A 46 3.89 13.90 16.85
C ARG A 46 2.37 13.80 16.67
N LEU A 47 1.89 13.67 15.43
CA LEU A 47 0.48 13.81 15.08
C LEU A 47 -0.23 12.46 14.93
N ARG A 48 0.50 11.37 14.70
CA ARG A 48 -0.02 10.01 14.48
C ARG A 48 -1.17 9.98 13.47
N PRO A 49 -0.98 10.55 12.27
CA PRO A 49 -2.04 10.60 11.27
C PRO A 49 -2.41 9.19 10.81
N THR A 50 -3.64 9.05 10.32
CA THR A 50 -4.10 7.80 9.68
C THR A 50 -3.33 7.53 8.40
N VAL A 51 -3.09 8.58 7.58
CA VAL A 51 -2.40 8.48 6.29
C VAL A 51 -1.29 9.52 6.20
N ALA A 52 -0.13 9.11 5.68
CA ALA A 52 0.94 10.00 5.25
C ALA A 52 1.07 9.92 3.72
N ILE A 53 0.86 11.06 3.05
CA ILE A 53 1.10 11.20 1.61
C ILE A 53 2.52 11.74 1.46
N LEU A 54 3.37 10.98 0.74
CA LEU A 54 4.79 11.31 0.59
C LEU A 54 5.19 11.32 -0.89
N ASP A 55 5.94 12.35 -1.31
CA ASP A 55 6.69 12.25 -2.56
C ASP A 55 7.91 11.32 -2.40
N VAL A 56 8.35 10.70 -3.50
CA VAL A 56 9.56 9.87 -3.52
C VAL A 56 10.80 10.72 -3.44
N ARG A 57 10.89 11.76 -4.28
CA ARG A 57 12.09 12.57 -4.41
C ARG A 57 12.00 13.83 -3.58
N MET A 58 12.69 13.82 -2.46
CA MET A 58 12.80 14.96 -1.56
C MET A 58 14.26 15.14 -1.13
N PRO A 59 14.68 16.36 -0.78
CA PRO A 59 16.03 16.62 -0.28
C PRO A 59 16.25 15.99 1.09
N ARG A 60 17.51 15.76 1.46
CA ARG A 60 17.98 15.24 2.76
C ARG A 60 17.57 13.79 3.03
N VAL A 61 16.28 13.54 3.23
CA VAL A 61 15.70 12.21 3.41
C VAL A 61 14.61 12.04 2.35
N ASP A 62 14.81 11.07 1.47
CA ASP A 62 13.84 10.76 0.42
C ASP A 62 12.59 10.04 0.99
N GLY A 63 11.55 9.92 0.16
CA GLY A 63 10.29 9.32 0.57
C GLY A 63 10.38 7.83 0.89
N LEU A 64 11.31 7.11 0.27
CA LEU A 64 11.51 5.68 0.52
C LEU A 64 12.14 5.46 1.90
N GLU A 65 13.15 6.22 2.22
CA GLU A 65 13.79 6.16 3.54
C GLU A 65 12.85 6.68 4.63
N ALA A 66 12.09 7.75 4.36
CA ALA A 66 11.03 8.21 5.25
C ALA A 66 9.98 7.11 5.51
N THR A 67 9.57 6.38 4.47
CA THR A 67 8.65 5.25 4.57
C THR A 67 9.19 4.18 5.52
N ARG A 68 10.44 3.72 5.35
CA ARG A 68 11.05 2.72 6.24
C ARG A 68 11.04 3.18 7.70
N ARG A 69 11.45 4.42 7.95
CA ARG A 69 11.49 5.00 9.31
C ARG A 69 10.11 5.14 9.94
N ILE A 70 9.11 5.54 9.16
CA ILE A 70 7.72 5.68 9.63
C ILE A 70 7.14 4.31 9.95
N VAL A 71 7.31 3.32 9.07
CA VAL A 71 6.82 1.95 9.30
C VAL A 71 7.39 1.37 10.59
N ALA A 72 8.69 1.56 10.83
CA ALA A 72 9.34 1.08 12.04
C ALA A 72 8.86 1.80 13.33
N ALA A 73 8.57 3.11 13.23
CA ALA A 73 8.25 3.94 14.41
C ALA A 73 6.74 4.06 14.69
N ALA A 74 5.90 3.96 13.68
CA ALA A 74 4.46 4.20 13.74
C ALA A 74 3.71 3.28 12.77
N PRO A 75 3.66 1.96 13.01
CA PRO A 75 3.09 0.98 12.06
C PRO A 75 1.59 1.17 11.78
N ALA A 76 0.88 1.93 12.61
CA ALA A 76 -0.53 2.25 12.39
C ALA A 76 -0.74 3.31 11.30
N THR A 77 0.24 4.18 11.02
CA THR A 77 0.15 5.17 9.94
C THR A 77 0.33 4.48 8.59
N ARG A 78 -0.63 4.64 7.70
CA ARG A 78 -0.56 4.12 6.32
C ARG A 78 0.15 5.12 5.43
N ILE A 79 0.90 4.63 4.45
CA ILE A 79 1.71 5.48 3.58
C ILE A 79 1.24 5.35 2.15
N LEU A 80 0.84 6.49 1.56
CA LEU A 80 0.53 6.64 0.15
C LEU A 80 1.66 7.42 -0.52
N ILE A 81 2.33 6.80 -1.46
CA ILE A 81 3.35 7.47 -2.27
C ILE A 81 2.69 8.15 -3.47
N LEU A 82 3.03 9.42 -3.68
CA LEU A 82 2.68 10.19 -4.88
C LEU A 82 3.96 10.69 -5.54
N THR A 83 4.16 10.39 -6.83
CA THR A 83 5.37 10.81 -7.56
C THR A 83 5.09 11.18 -9.00
N THR A 84 5.93 12.02 -9.58
CA THR A 84 5.91 12.34 -11.02
C THR A 84 6.75 11.37 -11.85
N PHE A 85 7.54 10.51 -11.23
CA PHE A 85 8.56 9.70 -11.87
C PHE A 85 8.13 8.24 -12.11
N ASP A 86 8.87 7.64 -13.05
CA ASP A 86 8.68 6.32 -13.61
C ASP A 86 8.23 5.26 -12.60
N LEU A 87 7.05 4.73 -12.85
CA LEU A 87 6.39 3.70 -12.06
C LEU A 87 7.25 2.46 -11.80
N ASP A 88 8.23 2.18 -12.69
CA ASP A 88 8.90 0.88 -12.70
C ASP A 88 9.99 0.73 -11.63
N ALA A 89 10.79 1.76 -11.38
CA ALA A 89 11.89 1.67 -10.43
C ALA A 89 11.46 1.93 -8.96
N TYR A 90 10.61 2.93 -8.77
CA TYR A 90 10.29 3.42 -7.43
C TYR A 90 9.06 2.78 -6.78
N ALA A 91 8.07 2.34 -7.60
CA ALA A 91 6.86 1.72 -7.06
C ALA A 91 7.20 0.45 -6.26
N PHE A 92 8.09 -0.38 -6.82
CA PHE A 92 8.51 -1.60 -6.17
C PHE A 92 9.28 -1.34 -4.87
N GLU A 93 10.26 -0.42 -4.90
CA GLU A 93 11.03 -0.06 -3.71
C GLU A 93 10.16 0.58 -2.62
N ALA A 94 9.18 1.43 -3.02
CA ALA A 94 8.24 2.04 -2.11
C ALA A 94 7.37 0.98 -1.38
N LEU A 95 6.86 0.02 -2.14
CA LEU A 95 6.05 -1.06 -1.58
C LEU A 95 6.88 -1.98 -0.66
N ARG A 96 8.12 -2.32 -1.04
CA ARG A 96 9.04 -3.06 -0.16
C ARG A 96 9.44 -2.26 1.09
N ALA A 97 9.53 -0.95 0.99
CA ALA A 97 9.76 -0.08 2.14
C ALA A 97 8.55 -0.06 3.11
N GLY A 98 7.41 -0.59 2.68
CA GLY A 98 6.19 -0.69 3.47
C GLY A 98 5.12 0.34 3.09
N ALA A 99 5.16 0.96 1.91
CA ALA A 99 4.06 1.79 1.44
C ALA A 99 2.78 0.95 1.27
N SER A 100 1.64 1.53 1.62
CA SER A 100 0.31 0.93 1.54
C SER A 100 -0.40 1.26 0.21
N GLY A 101 0.17 2.18 -0.56
CA GLY A 101 -0.34 2.56 -1.88
C GLY A 101 0.67 3.40 -2.65
N PHE A 102 0.45 3.47 -3.97
CA PHE A 102 1.30 4.21 -4.90
C PHE A 102 0.46 4.77 -6.04
N LEU A 103 0.61 6.07 -6.32
CA LEU A 103 -0.03 6.77 -7.44
C LEU A 103 0.95 7.73 -8.12
N LEU A 104 0.63 8.10 -9.35
CA LEU A 104 1.26 9.23 -10.02
C LEU A 104 0.61 10.56 -9.61
N LYS A 105 1.38 11.65 -9.58
CA LYS A 105 0.88 13.00 -9.26
C LYS A 105 -0.06 13.57 -10.33
N ASP A 106 -0.04 13.01 -11.54
CA ASP A 106 -0.95 13.35 -12.64
C ASP A 106 -2.26 12.54 -12.62
N ALA A 107 -2.45 11.69 -11.60
CA ALA A 107 -3.70 10.97 -11.43
C ALA A 107 -4.87 11.96 -11.22
N PRO A 108 -6.08 11.63 -11.72
CA PRO A 108 -7.28 12.42 -11.46
C PRO A 108 -7.50 12.66 -9.97
N ALA A 109 -8.02 13.83 -9.60
CA ALA A 109 -8.28 14.21 -8.21
C ALA A 109 -9.15 13.17 -7.46
N GLU A 110 -10.14 12.60 -8.16
CA GLU A 110 -11.01 11.56 -7.64
C GLU A 110 -10.26 10.27 -7.29
N ASP A 111 -9.25 9.91 -8.09
CA ASP A 111 -8.41 8.72 -7.83
C ASP A 111 -7.52 8.93 -6.61
N ILE A 112 -6.98 10.13 -6.42
CA ILE A 112 -6.18 10.49 -5.23
C ILE A 112 -7.06 10.39 -3.97
N VAL A 113 -8.26 10.98 -4.00
CA VAL A 113 -9.21 10.92 -2.89
C VAL A 113 -9.63 9.48 -2.59
N HIS A 114 -9.92 8.69 -3.64
CA HIS A 114 -10.26 7.29 -3.51
C HIS A 114 -9.12 6.48 -2.87
N ALA A 115 -7.89 6.69 -3.32
CA ALA A 115 -6.73 6.01 -2.77
C ALA A 115 -6.49 6.33 -1.29
N VAL A 116 -6.62 7.60 -0.89
CA VAL A 116 -6.51 8.00 0.53
C VAL A 116 -7.54 7.26 1.39
N ARG A 117 -8.80 7.20 0.94
CA ARG A 117 -9.86 6.48 1.66
C ARG A 117 -9.61 4.99 1.74
N THR A 118 -9.12 4.41 0.66
CA THR A 118 -8.83 2.97 0.58
C THR A 118 -7.66 2.59 1.48
N VAL A 119 -6.56 3.34 1.39
CA VAL A 119 -5.37 3.15 2.24
C VAL A 119 -5.73 3.30 3.71
N ALA A 120 -6.56 4.30 4.07
CA ALA A 120 -6.99 4.53 5.45
C ALA A 120 -7.78 3.34 6.05
N ARG A 121 -8.50 2.59 5.22
CA ARG A 121 -9.24 1.37 5.64
C ARG A 121 -8.36 0.14 5.78
N GLY A 122 -7.09 0.23 5.37
CA GLY A 122 -6.21 -0.93 5.25
C GLY A 122 -6.50 -1.80 4.01
N ASP A 123 -7.46 -1.39 3.20
CA ASP A 123 -7.77 -1.98 1.91
C ASP A 123 -6.79 -1.36 0.90
N ALA A 124 -5.60 -1.89 0.77
CA ALA A 124 -4.63 -1.35 -0.16
C ALA A 124 -5.11 -1.51 -1.60
N THR A 125 -5.21 -0.43 -2.33
CA THR A 125 -5.45 -0.45 -3.77
C THR A 125 -4.10 -0.35 -4.48
N LEU A 126 -3.62 -1.47 -5.01
CA LEU A 126 -2.64 -1.43 -6.07
C LEU A 126 -3.40 -1.18 -7.38
N ALA A 127 -3.10 -0.10 -8.08
CA ALA A 127 -3.59 0.05 -9.44
C ALA A 127 -3.22 -1.22 -10.23
N PRO A 128 -4.09 -1.75 -11.11
CA PRO A 128 -3.81 -2.98 -11.88
C PRO A 128 -2.48 -2.92 -12.64
N ALA A 129 -2.05 -1.72 -13.02
CA ALA A 129 -0.75 -1.48 -13.63
C ALA A 129 0.42 -1.77 -12.66
N VAL A 130 0.29 -1.40 -11.39
CA VAL A 130 1.32 -1.65 -10.34
C VAL A 130 1.37 -3.14 -10.02
N THR A 131 0.23 -3.81 -9.90
CA THR A 131 0.16 -5.27 -9.70
C THR A 131 0.83 -6.02 -10.85
N ARG A 132 0.52 -5.67 -12.11
CA ARG A 132 1.18 -6.30 -13.28
C ARG A 132 2.70 -6.10 -13.30
N ARG A 133 3.20 -5.01 -12.77
CA ARG A 133 4.63 -4.68 -12.72
C ARG A 133 5.35 -5.38 -11.57
N LEU A 134 4.71 -5.52 -10.41
CA LEU A 134 5.18 -6.41 -9.34
C LEU A 134 5.37 -7.82 -9.89
N VAL A 135 4.35 -8.33 -10.59
CA VAL A 135 4.39 -9.62 -11.29
C VAL A 135 5.64 -9.74 -12.18
N LYS A 136 5.89 -8.77 -13.04
CA LYS A 136 7.02 -8.79 -13.97
C LYS A 136 8.39 -8.74 -13.27
N HIS A 137 8.49 -8.02 -12.17
CA HIS A 137 9.74 -7.88 -11.40
C HIS A 137 10.10 -9.19 -10.68
N TYR A 138 9.11 -9.90 -10.11
CA TYR A 138 9.36 -11.18 -9.44
C TYR A 138 9.58 -12.34 -10.42
N ALA A 139 9.14 -12.23 -11.68
CA ALA A 139 9.37 -13.25 -12.71
C ALA A 139 10.86 -13.56 -12.98
N THR A 140 11.77 -12.66 -12.58
CA THR A 140 13.20 -12.74 -12.93
C THR A 140 14.11 -13.06 -11.74
N ARG A 141 13.56 -13.30 -10.54
CA ARG A 141 14.38 -13.58 -9.34
C ARG A 141 14.43 -15.08 -9.00
N PRO A 142 15.60 -15.61 -8.66
CA PRO A 142 15.70 -16.93 -8.02
C PRO A 142 15.03 -16.86 -6.64
N GLN A 143 14.27 -17.89 -6.30
CA GLN A 143 13.62 -18.02 -5.00
C GLN A 143 14.69 -18.05 -3.89
N PRO A 144 14.62 -17.20 -2.90
CA PRO A 144 15.39 -17.36 -1.69
C PRO A 144 14.48 -17.37 -0.46
N GLU A 145 14.97 -18.07 0.55
CA GLU A 145 14.54 -18.08 1.94
C GLU A 145 13.21 -18.78 2.26
N ALA A 146 13.24 -19.54 3.34
CA ALA A 146 12.07 -20.19 3.91
C ALA A 146 11.07 -19.13 4.38
N PHE A 147 9.83 -19.19 3.90
CA PHE A 147 8.69 -18.38 4.33
C PHE A 147 7.83 -19.20 5.31
N PRO A 148 8.26 -19.41 6.57
CA PRO A 148 7.62 -20.32 7.50
C PRO A 148 6.17 -19.92 7.83
N ALA A 149 5.83 -18.65 7.71
CA ALA A 149 4.48 -18.16 7.98
C ALA A 149 3.43 -18.71 6.99
N LEU A 150 3.82 -19.10 5.75
CA LEU A 150 2.89 -19.77 4.83
C LEU A 150 2.34 -21.07 5.41
N ALA A 151 3.16 -21.85 6.13
CA ALA A 151 2.73 -23.10 6.74
C ALA A 151 1.70 -22.91 7.88
N THR A 152 1.52 -21.70 8.36
CA THR A 152 0.51 -21.38 9.40
C THR A 152 -0.87 -21.08 8.83
N LEU A 153 -0.97 -20.86 7.50
CA LEU A 153 -2.23 -20.58 6.84
C LEU A 153 -3.04 -21.87 6.66
N THR A 154 -4.34 -21.78 6.90
CA THR A 154 -5.28 -22.83 6.50
C THR A 154 -5.40 -22.89 4.97
N ALA A 155 -5.92 -23.98 4.42
CA ALA A 155 -6.17 -24.09 2.98
C ALA A 155 -7.01 -22.92 2.46
N ARG A 156 -8.04 -22.50 3.21
CA ARG A 156 -8.91 -21.37 2.83
C ARG A 156 -8.19 -20.03 2.84
N GLU A 157 -7.35 -19.78 3.82
CA GLU A 157 -6.54 -18.57 3.90
C GLU A 157 -5.48 -18.52 2.78
N LEU A 158 -4.94 -19.68 2.39
CA LEU A 158 -4.02 -19.79 1.27
C LEU A 158 -4.71 -19.46 -0.07
N GLU A 159 -5.92 -20.00 -0.30
CA GLU A 159 -6.75 -19.65 -1.47
C GLU A 159 -7.05 -18.14 -1.52
N VAL A 160 -7.42 -17.56 -0.39
CA VAL A 160 -7.65 -16.11 -0.28
C VAL A 160 -6.39 -15.33 -0.63
N LEU A 161 -5.22 -15.73 -0.10
CA LEU A 161 -3.94 -15.07 -0.39
C LEU A 161 -3.57 -15.14 -1.88
N GLN A 162 -3.78 -16.27 -2.53
CA GLN A 162 -3.56 -16.45 -3.97
C GLN A 162 -4.46 -15.53 -4.81
N LEU A 163 -5.73 -15.42 -4.45
CA LEU A 163 -6.68 -14.54 -5.12
C LEU A 163 -6.37 -13.06 -4.87
N LEU A 164 -5.91 -12.69 -3.67
CA LEU A 164 -5.39 -11.36 -3.36
C LEU A 164 -4.19 -11.01 -4.26
N ALA A 165 -3.24 -11.93 -4.39
CA ALA A 165 -2.05 -11.74 -5.22
C ALA A 165 -2.37 -11.64 -6.71
N SER A 166 -3.46 -12.25 -7.16
CA SER A 166 -3.99 -12.11 -8.53
C SER A 166 -4.73 -10.78 -8.76
N GLY A 167 -4.83 -9.91 -7.74
CA GLY A 167 -5.49 -8.60 -7.84
C GLY A 167 -7.00 -8.61 -7.60
N GLY A 168 -7.58 -9.72 -7.13
CA GLY A 168 -9.02 -9.83 -6.86
C GLY A 168 -9.47 -8.91 -5.72
N SER A 169 -10.56 -8.16 -5.87
CA SER A 169 -11.22 -7.45 -4.78
C SER A 169 -11.87 -8.42 -3.80
N ASN A 170 -12.33 -7.95 -2.63
CA ASN A 170 -13.06 -8.81 -1.69
C ASN A 170 -14.36 -9.34 -2.31
N ALA A 171 -15.02 -8.58 -3.17
CA ALA A 171 -16.19 -9.02 -3.93
C ALA A 171 -15.83 -10.14 -4.91
N ASP A 172 -14.76 -9.94 -5.74
CA ASP A 172 -14.30 -10.96 -6.69
C ASP A 172 -13.89 -12.26 -6.00
N ILE A 173 -13.22 -12.16 -4.84
CA ILE A 173 -12.85 -13.31 -4.02
C ILE A 173 -14.10 -13.99 -3.45
N GLY A 174 -15.06 -13.20 -2.99
CA GLY A 174 -16.35 -13.71 -2.49
C GLY A 174 -17.08 -14.50 -3.55
N ASP A 175 -17.20 -13.97 -4.76
CA ASP A 175 -17.85 -14.64 -5.89
C ASP A 175 -17.16 -15.97 -6.25
N ARG A 176 -15.83 -15.97 -6.32
CA ARG A 176 -15.05 -17.19 -6.65
C ARG A 176 -15.12 -18.27 -5.57
N LEU A 177 -15.16 -17.86 -4.33
CA LEU A 177 -15.10 -18.77 -3.19
C LEU A 177 -16.49 -19.08 -2.58
N ALA A 178 -17.56 -18.54 -3.16
CA ALA A 178 -18.94 -18.61 -2.65
C ALA A 178 -19.05 -18.11 -1.19
N LEU A 179 -18.42 -16.97 -0.89
CA LEU A 179 -18.40 -16.31 0.42
C LEU A 179 -19.00 -14.91 0.34
N SER A 180 -19.53 -14.41 1.48
CA SER A 180 -19.85 -12.99 1.59
C SER A 180 -18.57 -12.14 1.64
N GLU A 181 -18.66 -10.89 1.16
CA GLU A 181 -17.54 -9.93 1.24
C GLU A 181 -17.06 -9.73 2.69
N ALA A 182 -17.97 -9.73 3.66
CA ALA A 182 -17.65 -9.64 5.09
C ALA A 182 -16.84 -10.85 5.57
N THR A 183 -17.16 -12.06 5.08
CA THR A 183 -16.40 -13.27 5.40
C THR A 183 -15.01 -13.23 4.77
N VAL A 184 -14.90 -12.76 3.52
CA VAL A 184 -13.59 -12.56 2.86
C VAL A 184 -12.75 -11.58 3.65
N LYS A 185 -13.32 -10.45 4.09
CA LYS A 185 -12.60 -9.46 4.91
C LYS A 185 -12.05 -10.08 6.20
N THR A 186 -12.79 -10.98 6.84
CA THR A 186 -12.32 -11.72 8.02
C THR A 186 -11.15 -12.64 7.68
N HIS A 187 -11.23 -13.41 6.59
CA HIS A 187 -10.10 -14.24 6.14
C HIS A 187 -8.87 -13.42 5.80
N VAL A 188 -9.04 -12.28 5.12
CA VAL A 188 -7.93 -11.34 4.84
C VAL A 188 -7.27 -10.88 6.14
N GLY A 189 -8.06 -10.49 7.15
CA GLY A 189 -7.53 -10.13 8.46
C GLY A 189 -6.67 -11.23 9.07
N HIS A 190 -7.17 -12.46 9.09
CA HIS A 190 -6.40 -13.61 9.61
C HIS A 190 -5.13 -13.90 8.81
N VAL A 191 -5.15 -13.73 7.47
CA VAL A 191 -3.96 -13.84 6.63
C VAL A 191 -2.92 -12.81 7.02
N LEU A 192 -3.32 -11.54 7.16
CA LEU A 192 -2.41 -10.46 7.55
C LEU A 192 -1.76 -10.73 8.91
N ASP A 193 -2.56 -11.13 9.90
CA ASP A 193 -2.10 -11.43 11.25
C ASP A 193 -1.10 -12.60 11.25
N LYS A 194 -1.40 -13.70 10.56
CA LYS A 194 -0.54 -14.88 10.49
C LYS A 194 0.76 -14.65 9.74
N LEU A 195 0.71 -13.85 8.67
CA LEU A 195 1.91 -13.46 7.92
C LEU A 195 2.73 -12.38 8.64
N GLY A 196 2.16 -11.72 9.67
CA GLY A 196 2.80 -10.62 10.36
C GLY A 196 2.94 -9.37 9.50
N VAL A 197 2.05 -9.18 8.52
CA VAL A 197 2.08 -8.05 7.60
C VAL A 197 0.98 -7.05 7.91
N ARG A 198 1.26 -5.78 7.65
CA ARG A 198 0.42 -4.65 8.09
C ARG A 198 -0.82 -4.39 7.24
N ASP A 199 -0.80 -4.77 5.98
CA ASP A 199 -1.88 -4.50 5.04
C ASP A 199 -1.84 -5.47 3.83
N ARG A 200 -2.87 -5.35 3.00
CA ARG A 200 -3.08 -6.18 1.81
C ARG A 200 -1.93 -6.11 0.81
N VAL A 201 -1.29 -4.93 0.63
CA VAL A 201 -0.16 -4.77 -0.29
C VAL A 201 1.00 -5.63 0.16
N GLN A 202 1.29 -5.60 1.45
CA GLN A 202 2.38 -6.40 2.03
C GLN A 202 2.09 -7.91 1.94
N ALA A 203 0.83 -8.33 2.05
CA ALA A 203 0.45 -9.72 1.82
C ALA A 203 0.66 -10.15 0.36
N VAL A 204 0.33 -9.29 -0.60
CA VAL A 204 0.58 -9.53 -2.04
C VAL A 204 2.08 -9.65 -2.31
N ILE A 205 2.90 -8.71 -1.78
CA ILE A 205 4.36 -8.79 -1.90
C ILE A 205 4.89 -10.10 -1.32
N TYR A 206 4.44 -10.46 -0.12
CA TYR A 206 4.80 -11.71 0.54
C TYR A 206 4.48 -12.94 -0.31
N ALA A 207 3.31 -12.99 -0.97
CA ALA A 207 2.90 -14.08 -1.84
C ALA A 207 3.82 -14.24 -3.06
N TYR A 208 4.29 -13.13 -3.64
CA TYR A 208 5.26 -13.16 -4.74
C TYR A 208 6.67 -13.49 -4.27
N GLU A 209 7.14 -12.91 -3.16
CA GLU A 209 8.47 -13.18 -2.60
C GLU A 209 8.63 -14.64 -2.18
N SER A 210 7.57 -15.25 -1.67
CA SER A 210 7.56 -16.65 -1.27
C SER A 210 7.39 -17.64 -2.43
N GLY A 211 7.17 -17.18 -3.66
CA GLY A 211 6.90 -18.05 -4.81
C GLY A 211 5.53 -18.75 -4.75
N LEU A 212 4.64 -18.36 -3.84
CA LEU A 212 3.27 -18.89 -3.78
C LEU A 212 2.48 -18.61 -5.06
N VAL A 213 2.78 -17.48 -5.69
CA VAL A 213 2.19 -17.07 -6.97
C VAL A 213 3.30 -16.74 -7.95
N GLU A 214 3.27 -17.39 -9.11
CA GLU A 214 4.18 -17.09 -10.19
C GLU A 214 3.60 -16.02 -11.13
N PRO A 215 4.46 -15.13 -11.65
CA PRO A 215 4.05 -14.14 -12.62
C PRO A 215 3.50 -14.78 -13.91
N GLY A 216 2.23 -14.49 -14.24
CA GLY A 216 1.56 -15.03 -15.44
C GLY A 216 0.95 -16.42 -15.29
N GLY A 217 1.10 -17.06 -14.15
CA GLY A 217 0.37 -18.29 -13.82
C GLY A 217 -1.09 -17.98 -13.49
N SER A 218 -2.03 -18.65 -14.15
CA SER A 218 -3.41 -18.69 -13.67
C SER A 218 -3.41 -19.43 -12.32
N PRO A 219 -4.21 -18.98 -11.32
CA PRO A 219 -4.32 -19.73 -10.08
C PRO A 219 -4.76 -21.15 -10.40
N GLN A 220 -3.94 -22.11 -10.02
CA GLN A 220 -4.36 -23.52 -10.06
C GLN A 220 -5.41 -23.71 -8.96
N VAL A 221 -6.67 -23.79 -9.36
CA VAL A 221 -7.78 -24.24 -8.53
C VAL A 221 -7.97 -25.71 -8.72
#